data_2f3aefb76b169695d6bb21981726ca68
#
_entry.id   2f3aefb76b169695d6bb21981726ca68
#
_cell.length_a   1.000
_cell.length_b   1.000
_cell.length_c   1.000
_cell.angle_alpha   90.00
_cell.angle_beta   90.00
_cell.angle_gamma   90.00
#
_symmetry.space_group_name_H-M   'P 1'
#
loop_
_entity.id
_entity.type
_entity.pdbx_description
1 polymer ?
#
loop_
_entity_poly.entity_id
_entity_poly.type
_entity_poly.pdbx_seq_one_letter_code
_entity_poly.pdbx_strand_id
1 'polypeptide(L)'
;MAKDKKKKLSSSGMSTREKMLQRKKKLAEKGTGNGFVFPKNGTTRVRLLSPGPTEELGCEIIRFYFGGHSVYSPATFDEPCPIMEKYQELKSSKNEDDKVLAKKLVPGRRYVLAALVYADEKGKEFDYDGKPRCILVPASVYQDIIELYLDEDEAGDMTDPVNGYDIKIDRTGTGQFDTSYSVRNCKPTKVDKKLLKEVDLEAMVRAQIKPYDELEEELNKFLNEDDEDDEEDDDAPKKSSKKDKKKKKKKHGDI
;
A
#
# COMPACT_ATOMS: atom_id res chain seq x y z
N MET A 1 0.09 44.22 -26.02
CA MET A 1 0.48 42.80 -26.00
C MET A 1 1.74 42.69 -25.15
N ALA A 2 1.59 42.38 -23.87
CA ALA A 2 2.69 42.16 -22.93
C ALA A 2 2.91 40.65 -22.80
N LYS A 3 4.12 40.20 -23.16
CA LYS A 3 4.55 38.82 -23.03
C LYS A 3 5.11 38.61 -21.61
N ASP A 4 4.38 37.91 -20.76
CA ASP A 4 4.86 37.41 -19.47
C ASP A 4 5.97 36.37 -19.67
N LYS A 5 7.20 36.82 -19.45
CA LYS A 5 8.37 35.91 -19.32
C LYS A 5 8.37 35.28 -17.95
N LYS A 6 7.88 34.04 -17.84
CA LYS A 6 8.13 33.18 -16.66
C LYS A 6 9.65 33.02 -16.47
N LYS A 7 10.21 33.72 -15.49
CA LYS A 7 11.58 33.52 -15.02
C LYS A 7 11.72 32.12 -14.43
N LYS A 8 12.41 31.22 -15.12
CA LYS A 8 12.98 29.99 -14.50
C LYS A 8 13.99 30.44 -13.45
N LEU A 9 13.68 30.25 -12.16
CA LEU A 9 14.67 30.40 -11.09
C LEU A 9 15.74 29.31 -11.29
N SER A 10 16.95 29.74 -11.58
CA SER A 10 18.11 28.86 -11.68
C SER A 10 18.51 28.37 -10.28
N SER A 11 18.80 27.06 -10.16
CA SER A 11 19.15 26.35 -8.93
C SER A 11 20.54 26.70 -8.34
N SER A 12 21.13 27.82 -8.74
CA SER A 12 22.55 28.13 -8.44
C SER A 12 22.82 28.84 -7.11
N GLY A 13 21.79 29.02 -6.25
CA GLY A 13 21.93 29.70 -4.96
C GLY A 13 21.65 28.86 -3.71
N MET A 14 21.25 27.59 -3.87
CA MET A 14 20.87 26.75 -2.72
C MET A 14 22.09 26.07 -2.08
N SER A 15 22.15 26.08 -0.75
CA SER A 15 23.20 25.36 0.00
C SER A 15 23.07 23.85 -0.23
N THR A 16 24.16 23.10 -0.02
CA THR A 16 24.17 21.63 -0.12
C THR A 16 23.09 21.01 0.78
N ARG A 17 22.89 21.56 1.98
CA ARG A 17 21.87 21.11 2.93
C ARG A 17 20.45 21.29 2.36
N GLU A 18 20.15 22.43 1.76
CA GLU A 18 18.85 22.70 1.15
C GLU A 18 18.60 21.78 -0.07
N LYS A 19 19.63 21.55 -0.89
CA LYS A 19 19.55 20.58 -2.01
C LYS A 19 19.28 19.17 -1.51
N MET A 20 19.90 18.74 -0.41
CA MET A 20 19.69 17.43 0.20
C MET A 20 18.30 17.33 0.84
N LEU A 21 17.80 18.38 1.49
CA LEU A 21 16.44 18.44 2.01
C LEU A 21 15.40 18.37 0.88
N GLN A 22 15.60 19.11 -0.21
CA GLN A 22 14.75 19.01 -1.39
C GLN A 22 14.79 17.61 -2.03
N ARG A 23 15.98 17.00 -2.09
CA ARG A 23 16.13 15.65 -2.63
C ARG A 23 15.45 14.61 -1.73
N LYS A 24 15.59 14.75 -0.39
CA LYS A 24 14.86 13.92 0.59
C LYS A 24 13.34 14.07 0.43
N LYS A 25 12.84 15.30 0.27
CA LYS A 25 11.41 15.58 0.01
C LYS A 25 10.94 14.95 -1.29
N LYS A 26 11.67 15.10 -2.39
CA LYS A 26 11.37 14.46 -3.69
C LYS A 26 11.48 12.94 -3.66
N LEU A 27 12.38 12.36 -2.85
CA LEU A 27 12.47 10.91 -2.68
C LEU A 27 11.33 10.38 -1.83
N ALA A 28 10.89 11.11 -0.81
CA ALA A 28 9.70 10.80 -0.04
C ALA A 28 8.43 10.89 -0.92
N GLU A 29 8.33 11.89 -1.79
CA GLU A 29 7.25 12.04 -2.78
C GLU A 29 7.26 10.91 -3.84
N LYS A 30 8.45 10.43 -4.26
CA LYS A 30 8.59 9.29 -5.18
C LYS A 30 8.40 7.93 -4.50
N GLY A 31 8.63 7.84 -3.20
CA GLY A 31 8.49 6.60 -2.43
C GLY A 31 7.04 6.23 -2.08
N THR A 32 6.09 7.11 -2.35
CA THR A 32 4.65 6.85 -2.24
C THR A 32 4.09 6.55 -3.62
N GLY A 33 4.33 5.35 -4.13
CA GLY A 33 3.66 4.90 -5.34
C GLY A 33 2.16 5.20 -5.23
N ASN A 34 1.60 5.82 -6.26
CA ASN A 34 0.17 6.15 -6.39
C ASN A 34 -0.48 6.96 -5.25
N GLY A 35 0.28 7.69 -4.43
CA GLY A 35 -0.27 8.61 -3.43
C GLY A 35 -0.87 7.96 -2.18
N PHE A 36 -0.95 6.64 -2.06
CA PHE A 36 -1.34 5.96 -0.82
C PHE A 36 -0.20 5.96 0.19
N VAL A 37 -0.55 6.19 1.46
CA VAL A 37 0.36 6.06 2.59
C VAL A 37 0.17 4.70 3.24
N PHE A 38 1.28 4.02 3.54
CA PHE A 38 1.25 2.74 4.24
C PHE A 38 1.77 2.93 5.66
N PRO A 39 1.20 2.25 6.67
CA PRO A 39 1.80 2.19 7.99
C PRO A 39 3.24 1.66 7.90
N LYS A 40 4.18 2.46 8.38
CA LYS A 40 5.61 2.13 8.41
C LYS A 40 5.87 1.12 9.53
N ASN A 41 6.98 0.38 9.42
CA ASN A 41 7.48 -0.43 10.55
C ASN A 41 7.74 0.49 11.77
N GLY A 42 7.26 0.10 12.94
CA GLY A 42 7.11 0.95 14.10
C GLY A 42 5.73 1.60 14.19
N THR A 43 5.63 2.77 14.76
CA THR A 43 4.37 3.47 15.01
C THR A 43 4.08 4.52 13.95
N THR A 44 2.91 4.42 13.31
CA THR A 44 2.35 5.46 12.44
C THR A 44 1.19 6.13 13.18
N ARG A 45 1.26 7.44 13.44
CA ARG A 45 0.20 8.22 14.09
C ARG A 45 -0.58 8.98 13.03
N VAL A 46 -1.92 8.92 13.12
CA VAL A 46 -2.82 9.59 12.18
C VAL A 46 -4.03 10.18 12.90
N ARG A 47 -4.58 11.24 12.34
CA ARG A 47 -5.91 11.74 12.63
C ARG A 47 -6.81 11.38 11.46
N LEU A 48 -7.82 10.54 11.70
CA LEU A 48 -8.79 10.20 10.67
C LEU A 48 -9.70 11.39 10.39
N LEU A 49 -10.13 11.50 9.14
CA LEU A 49 -11.04 12.53 8.66
C LEU A 49 -12.38 11.90 8.33
N SER A 50 -13.46 12.63 8.60
CA SER A 50 -14.79 12.20 8.22
C SER A 50 -14.94 12.23 6.68
N PRO A 51 -15.41 11.16 6.05
CA PRO A 51 -15.78 11.18 4.64
C PRO A 51 -17.15 11.82 4.39
N GLY A 52 -17.88 12.17 5.44
CA GLY A 52 -19.22 12.71 5.40
C GLY A 52 -20.21 11.88 6.22
N PRO A 53 -21.39 12.42 6.54
CA PRO A 53 -22.31 11.80 7.49
C PRO A 53 -23.04 10.55 6.94
N THR A 54 -23.00 10.31 5.64
CA THR A 54 -23.68 9.20 4.98
C THR A 54 -22.72 8.18 4.37
N GLU A 55 -21.41 8.38 4.51
CA GLU A 55 -20.39 7.53 3.95
C GLU A 55 -19.75 6.65 5.03
N GLU A 56 -19.23 5.50 4.62
CA GLU A 56 -18.45 4.64 5.50
C GLU A 56 -17.09 5.29 5.82
N LEU A 57 -16.56 5.01 7.01
CA LEU A 57 -15.27 5.54 7.47
C LEU A 57 -14.12 5.21 6.52
N GLY A 58 -14.20 4.09 5.82
CA GLY A 58 -13.20 3.63 4.86
C GLY A 58 -13.82 3.00 3.63
N CYS A 59 -13.05 2.96 2.55
CA CYS A 59 -13.40 2.36 1.27
C CYS A 59 -12.59 1.07 1.05
N GLU A 60 -13.25 -0.03 0.69
CA GLU A 60 -12.53 -1.22 0.24
C GLU A 60 -11.92 -0.95 -1.14
N ILE A 61 -10.68 -1.39 -1.37
CA ILE A 61 -10.00 -1.28 -2.65
C ILE A 61 -9.42 -2.62 -3.09
N ILE A 62 -9.60 -2.96 -4.36
CA ILE A 62 -9.01 -4.12 -4.99
C ILE A 62 -7.60 -3.76 -5.48
N ARG A 63 -6.63 -4.58 -5.08
CA ARG A 63 -5.21 -4.40 -5.41
C ARG A 63 -4.64 -5.66 -6.03
N PHE A 64 -3.86 -5.50 -7.06
CA PHE A 64 -2.97 -6.54 -7.60
C PHE A 64 -1.52 -6.25 -7.19
N TYR A 65 -0.71 -7.30 -7.16
CA TYR A 65 0.73 -7.19 -6.93
C TYR A 65 1.46 -8.08 -7.92
N PHE A 66 2.09 -7.47 -8.90
CA PHE A 66 2.92 -8.13 -9.92
C PHE A 66 4.00 -7.16 -10.41
N GLY A 67 5.02 -7.63 -11.08
CA GLY A 67 6.13 -6.80 -11.52
C GLY A 67 6.81 -6.01 -10.38
N GLY A 68 6.76 -6.53 -9.14
CA GLY A 68 7.40 -5.91 -7.98
C GLY A 68 6.67 -4.68 -7.39
N HIS A 69 5.46 -4.33 -7.86
CA HIS A 69 4.70 -3.18 -7.37
C HIS A 69 3.20 -3.45 -7.22
N SER A 70 2.51 -2.55 -6.53
CA SER A 70 1.06 -2.62 -6.34
C SER A 70 0.33 -1.81 -7.40
N VAL A 71 -0.70 -2.40 -7.98
CA VAL A 71 -1.61 -1.79 -8.95
C VAL A 71 -3.03 -1.83 -8.38
N TYR A 72 -3.77 -0.74 -8.49
CA TYR A 72 -5.12 -0.61 -7.94
C TYR A 72 -6.15 -0.67 -9.06
N SER A 73 -7.22 -1.41 -8.80
CA SER A 73 -8.21 -1.79 -9.81
C SER A 73 -9.40 -0.85 -9.85
N PRO A 74 -9.81 -0.37 -11.04
CA PRO A 74 -11.09 0.31 -11.23
C PRO A 74 -12.30 -0.58 -10.92
N ALA A 75 -12.16 -1.91 -10.89
CA ALA A 75 -13.20 -2.82 -10.44
C ALA A 75 -13.61 -2.61 -8.96
N THR A 76 -12.86 -1.83 -8.20
CA THR A 76 -13.26 -1.28 -6.90
C THR A 76 -14.58 -0.49 -7.00
N PHE A 77 -14.83 0.13 -8.14
CA PHE A 77 -16.00 0.96 -8.43
C PHE A 77 -16.87 0.35 -9.53
N ASP A 78 -16.86 -0.97 -9.67
CA ASP A 78 -17.60 -1.72 -10.69
C ASP A 78 -17.25 -1.32 -12.14
N GLU A 79 -16.07 -0.73 -12.34
CA GLU A 79 -15.55 -0.35 -13.66
C GLU A 79 -14.70 -1.47 -14.27
N PRO A 80 -14.64 -1.60 -15.61
CA PRO A 80 -13.81 -2.60 -16.29
C PRO A 80 -12.34 -2.51 -15.88
N CYS A 81 -11.70 -3.67 -15.70
CA CYS A 81 -10.29 -3.77 -15.33
C CYS A 81 -9.60 -4.89 -16.12
N PRO A 82 -8.60 -4.59 -16.96
CA PRO A 82 -7.96 -5.59 -17.82
C PRO A 82 -7.25 -6.68 -17.01
N ILE A 83 -6.70 -6.33 -15.85
CA ILE A 83 -6.02 -7.30 -14.96
C ILE A 83 -7.03 -8.26 -14.33
N MET A 84 -8.21 -7.77 -13.92
CA MET A 84 -9.27 -8.61 -13.37
C MET A 84 -9.85 -9.54 -14.43
N GLU A 85 -10.07 -9.04 -15.64
CA GLU A 85 -10.55 -9.81 -16.79
C GLU A 85 -9.55 -10.93 -17.12
N LYS A 86 -8.26 -10.61 -17.22
CA LYS A 86 -7.21 -11.60 -17.47
C LYS A 86 -7.11 -12.63 -16.35
N TYR A 87 -7.17 -12.21 -15.08
CA TYR A 87 -7.19 -13.12 -13.95
C TYR A 87 -8.35 -14.11 -14.03
N GLN A 88 -9.57 -13.67 -14.39
CA GLN A 88 -10.74 -14.55 -14.52
C GLN A 88 -10.61 -15.50 -15.69
N GLU A 89 -10.07 -15.04 -16.82
CA GLU A 89 -9.76 -15.88 -17.99
C GLU A 89 -8.79 -17.02 -17.60
N LEU A 90 -7.64 -16.67 -17.05
CA LEU A 90 -6.60 -17.63 -16.65
C LEU A 90 -7.10 -18.60 -15.56
N LYS A 91 -7.84 -18.10 -14.59
CA LYS A 91 -8.42 -18.93 -13.51
C LYS A 91 -9.40 -19.98 -14.03
N SER A 92 -10.14 -19.67 -15.10
CA SER A 92 -11.13 -20.57 -15.72
C SER A 92 -10.48 -21.53 -16.73
N SER A 93 -9.24 -21.34 -17.10
CA SER A 93 -8.51 -22.20 -18.03
C SER A 93 -8.29 -23.60 -17.45
N LYS A 94 -8.24 -24.58 -18.37
CA LYS A 94 -7.86 -25.98 -18.05
C LYS A 94 -6.36 -26.20 -18.09
N ASN A 95 -5.59 -25.27 -18.67
CA ASN A 95 -4.15 -25.32 -18.75
C ASN A 95 -3.50 -25.05 -17.38
N GLU A 96 -2.54 -25.85 -16.97
CA GLU A 96 -1.85 -25.70 -15.69
C GLU A 96 -0.93 -24.45 -15.68
N ASP A 97 -0.33 -24.10 -16.79
CA ASP A 97 0.52 -22.89 -16.91
C ASP A 97 -0.32 -21.62 -16.71
N ASP A 98 -1.51 -21.56 -17.29
CA ASP A 98 -2.47 -20.48 -17.06
C ASP A 98 -2.87 -20.36 -15.58
N LYS A 99 -3.04 -21.47 -14.89
CA LYS A 99 -3.33 -21.47 -13.44
C LYS A 99 -2.17 -20.99 -12.60
N VAL A 100 -0.93 -21.28 -13.01
CA VAL A 100 0.27 -20.75 -12.36
C VAL A 100 0.32 -19.23 -12.53
N LEU A 101 0.08 -18.74 -13.75
CA LEU A 101 0.04 -17.31 -14.05
C LEU A 101 -1.11 -16.61 -13.29
N ALA A 102 -2.29 -17.24 -13.21
CA ALA A 102 -3.41 -16.73 -12.41
C ALA A 102 -3.04 -16.51 -10.94
N LYS A 103 -2.19 -17.36 -10.35
CA LYS A 103 -1.72 -17.18 -8.96
C LYS A 103 -0.86 -15.93 -8.78
N LYS A 104 -0.16 -15.46 -9.83
CA LYS A 104 0.61 -14.21 -9.81
C LYS A 104 -0.30 -12.98 -9.87
N LEU A 105 -1.52 -13.13 -10.43
CA LEU A 105 -2.50 -12.05 -10.61
C LEU A 105 -3.66 -12.10 -9.61
N VAL A 106 -3.52 -12.77 -8.46
CA VAL A 106 -4.59 -12.88 -7.47
C VAL A 106 -4.94 -11.49 -6.90
N PRO A 107 -6.22 -11.07 -6.98
CA PRO A 107 -6.66 -9.82 -6.38
C PRO A 107 -6.59 -9.88 -4.86
N GLY A 108 -5.99 -8.89 -4.25
CA GLY A 108 -6.01 -8.68 -2.81
C GLY A 108 -6.92 -7.52 -2.44
N ARG A 109 -7.49 -7.56 -1.24
CA ARG A 109 -8.35 -6.49 -0.72
C ARG A 109 -7.60 -5.69 0.33
N ARG A 110 -7.81 -4.39 0.33
CA ARG A 110 -7.30 -3.43 1.32
C ARG A 110 -8.39 -2.41 1.62
N TYR A 111 -8.19 -1.68 2.71
CA TYR A 111 -9.09 -0.58 3.10
C TYR A 111 -8.33 0.72 3.06
N VAL A 112 -9.00 1.76 2.58
CA VAL A 112 -8.47 3.11 2.47
C VAL A 112 -9.27 4.02 3.39
N LEU A 113 -8.56 4.82 4.18
CA LEU A 113 -9.15 5.84 5.03
C LEU A 113 -8.52 7.19 4.68
N ALA A 114 -9.28 8.25 4.82
CA ALA A 114 -8.73 9.60 4.72
C ALA A 114 -8.14 10.03 6.07
N ALA A 115 -6.90 10.52 6.05
CA ALA A 115 -6.20 10.88 7.27
C ALA A 115 -5.22 12.04 7.08
N LEU A 116 -4.99 12.78 8.17
CA LEU A 116 -3.80 13.58 8.36
C LEU A 116 -2.73 12.70 9.01
N VAL A 117 -1.59 12.57 8.38
CA VAL A 117 -0.49 11.73 8.85
C VAL A 117 0.51 12.59 9.61
N TYR A 118 0.90 12.17 10.80
CA TYR A 118 1.95 12.85 11.56
C TYR A 118 3.34 12.45 11.10
N ALA A 119 4.27 13.40 11.18
CA ALA A 119 5.68 13.17 10.84
C ALA A 119 6.36 12.18 11.81
N ASP A 120 5.90 12.15 13.06
CA ASP A 120 6.39 11.27 14.11
C ASP A 120 5.24 10.75 15.01
N GLU A 121 5.55 9.78 15.85
CA GLU A 121 4.61 9.20 16.83
C GLU A 121 4.18 10.17 17.95
N LYS A 122 4.93 11.24 18.18
CA LYS A 122 4.65 12.25 19.21
C LYS A 122 3.51 13.18 18.81
N GLY A 123 3.24 13.28 17.49
CA GLY A 123 2.13 14.06 16.95
C GLY A 123 2.30 15.57 17.10
N LYS A 124 3.53 16.04 16.96
CA LYS A 124 3.81 17.50 17.03
C LYS A 124 3.56 18.21 15.72
N GLU A 125 3.91 17.56 14.63
CA GLU A 125 3.83 18.13 13.28
C GLU A 125 3.20 17.11 12.33
N PHE A 126 2.38 17.59 11.41
CA PHE A 126 1.87 16.78 10.32
C PHE A 126 2.91 16.61 9.22
N ASP A 127 2.97 15.42 8.66
CA ASP A 127 3.65 15.16 7.38
C ASP A 127 2.80 15.70 6.21
N TYR A 128 3.34 15.73 5.02
CA TYR A 128 2.64 16.17 3.80
C TYR A 128 2.02 17.57 3.88
N ASP A 129 2.66 18.51 4.61
CA ASP A 129 2.18 19.88 4.80
C ASP A 129 0.75 19.95 5.43
N GLY A 130 0.36 18.94 6.22
CA GLY A 130 -0.98 18.83 6.82
C GLY A 130 -2.11 18.59 5.81
N LYS A 131 -1.79 18.10 4.62
CA LYS A 131 -2.80 17.75 3.62
C LYS A 131 -3.38 16.37 3.87
N PRO A 132 -4.69 16.16 3.64
CA PRO A 132 -5.30 14.84 3.68
C PRO A 132 -4.58 13.84 2.76
N ARG A 133 -4.45 12.61 3.25
CA ARG A 133 -3.88 11.48 2.52
C ARG A 133 -4.75 10.26 2.66
N CYS A 134 -4.73 9.43 1.63
CA CYS A 134 -5.29 8.09 1.70
C CYS A 134 -4.30 7.16 2.41
N ILE A 135 -4.68 6.64 3.59
CA ILE A 135 -3.90 5.59 4.25
C ILE A 135 -4.46 4.23 3.89
N LEU A 136 -3.59 3.34 3.42
CA LEU A 136 -3.96 1.99 3.01
C LEU A 136 -3.61 0.99 4.10
N VAL A 137 -4.62 0.26 4.57
CA VAL A 137 -4.48 -0.68 5.69
C VAL A 137 -5.03 -2.08 5.33
N PRO A 138 -4.54 -3.16 5.96
CA PRO A 138 -5.16 -4.47 5.84
C PRO A 138 -6.51 -4.54 6.55
N ALA A 139 -7.30 -5.56 6.25
CA ALA A 139 -8.64 -5.75 6.82
C ALA A 139 -8.62 -5.83 8.36
N SER A 140 -7.62 -6.48 8.95
CA SER A 140 -7.50 -6.58 10.42
C SER A 140 -7.37 -5.20 11.08
N VAL A 141 -6.52 -4.31 10.52
CA VAL A 141 -6.38 -2.93 11.03
C VAL A 141 -7.67 -2.13 10.86
N TYR A 142 -8.37 -2.34 9.75
CA TYR A 142 -9.65 -1.68 9.54
C TYR A 142 -10.72 -2.14 10.54
N GLN A 143 -10.76 -3.44 10.86
CA GLN A 143 -11.62 -3.99 11.91
C GLN A 143 -11.30 -3.38 13.28
N ASP A 144 -10.03 -3.35 13.67
CA ASP A 144 -9.61 -2.70 14.93
C ASP A 144 -10.04 -1.24 14.99
N ILE A 145 -9.97 -0.50 13.86
CA ILE A 145 -10.40 0.89 13.77
C ILE A 145 -11.92 1.01 13.93
N ILE A 146 -12.70 0.11 13.30
CA ILE A 146 -14.17 0.09 13.47
C ILE A 146 -14.53 -0.22 14.93
N GLU A 147 -13.88 -1.18 15.56
CA GLU A 147 -14.10 -1.52 16.96
C GLU A 147 -13.89 -0.31 17.86
N LEU A 148 -12.78 0.42 17.66
CA LEU A 148 -12.50 1.66 18.40
C LEU A 148 -13.52 2.76 18.11
N TYR A 149 -14.03 2.84 16.87
CA TYR A 149 -15.02 3.85 16.49
C TYR A 149 -16.40 3.59 17.13
N LEU A 150 -16.74 2.31 17.29
CA LEU A 150 -18.03 1.88 17.87
C LEU A 150 -17.99 1.77 19.40
N ASP A 151 -16.83 1.92 20.03
CA ASP A 151 -16.68 1.91 21.48
C ASP A 151 -17.08 3.27 22.07
N GLU A 152 -18.37 3.40 22.37
CA GLU A 152 -18.95 4.63 22.93
C GLU A 152 -18.48 4.92 24.37
N ASP A 153 -18.06 3.88 25.11
CA ASP A 153 -17.70 4.02 26.54
C ASP A 153 -16.27 4.56 26.72
N GLU A 154 -15.34 4.24 25.81
CA GLU A 154 -13.94 4.63 25.97
C GLU A 154 -13.52 5.84 25.14
N ALA A 155 -13.97 5.96 23.88
CA ALA A 155 -13.34 6.90 22.96
C ALA A 155 -14.28 7.73 22.08
N GLY A 156 -15.43 7.19 21.70
CA GLY A 156 -16.40 7.87 20.84
C GLY A 156 -15.90 8.13 19.41
N ASP A 157 -16.50 9.10 18.73
CA ASP A 157 -16.17 9.42 17.33
C ASP A 157 -14.77 10.05 17.19
N MET A 158 -13.82 9.26 16.67
CA MET A 158 -12.45 9.72 16.44
C MET A 158 -12.33 10.80 15.36
N THR A 159 -13.35 10.99 14.53
CA THR A 159 -13.36 11.99 13.47
C THR A 159 -13.95 13.34 13.93
N ASP A 160 -14.53 13.40 15.14
CA ASP A 160 -15.14 14.63 15.68
C ASP A 160 -14.12 15.77 15.71
N PRO A 161 -14.48 16.95 15.15
CA PRO A 161 -13.59 18.11 15.11
C PRO A 161 -13.21 18.70 16.48
N VAL A 162 -13.99 18.42 17.53
CA VAL A 162 -13.82 19.00 18.86
C VAL A 162 -13.27 17.99 19.85
N ASN A 163 -13.87 16.80 19.90
CA ASN A 163 -13.58 15.77 20.89
C ASN A 163 -12.83 14.57 20.33
N GLY A 164 -12.65 14.52 19.00
CA GLY A 164 -11.99 13.41 18.34
C GLY A 164 -10.53 13.25 18.78
N TYR A 165 -9.97 12.09 18.47
CA TYR A 165 -8.63 11.70 18.87
C TYR A 165 -7.84 11.10 17.72
N ASP A 166 -6.50 11.08 17.87
CA ASP A 166 -5.63 10.41 16.93
C ASP A 166 -5.58 8.92 17.24
N ILE A 167 -5.26 8.13 16.25
CA ILE A 167 -4.94 6.72 16.44
C ILE A 167 -3.46 6.47 16.12
N LYS A 168 -2.91 5.43 16.73
CA LYS A 168 -1.59 4.88 16.45
C LYS A 168 -1.75 3.49 15.88
N ILE A 169 -1.15 3.29 14.71
CA ILE A 169 -1.07 1.99 14.05
C ILE A 169 0.38 1.52 14.23
N ASP A 170 0.56 0.53 15.09
CA ASP A 170 1.85 -0.09 15.34
C ASP A 170 2.01 -1.28 14.39
N ARG A 171 3.10 -1.28 13.63
CA ARG A 171 3.47 -2.38 12.72
C ARG A 171 4.79 -2.99 13.16
N THR A 172 4.83 -4.30 13.28
CA THR A 172 6.05 -5.08 13.54
C THR A 172 6.26 -6.11 12.43
N GLY A 173 7.49 -6.56 12.27
CA GLY A 173 7.87 -7.49 11.21
C GLY A 173 8.17 -6.80 9.88
N THR A 174 8.86 -7.52 9.01
CA THR A 174 9.34 -7.01 7.71
C THR A 174 8.91 -7.86 6.53
N GLY A 175 8.52 -9.12 6.76
CA GLY A 175 8.11 -10.08 5.76
C GLY A 175 6.60 -10.26 5.69
N GLN A 176 6.17 -11.09 4.76
CA GLN A 176 4.76 -11.38 4.53
C GLN A 176 4.12 -12.16 5.69
N PHE A 177 4.90 -13.02 6.36
CA PHE A 177 4.39 -13.96 7.38
C PHE A 177 4.65 -13.52 8.82
N ASP A 178 5.53 -12.55 9.04
CA ASP A 178 5.91 -12.06 10.37
C ASP A 178 5.35 -10.66 10.68
N THR A 179 4.63 -10.05 9.71
CA THR A 179 4.03 -8.74 9.89
C THR A 179 2.76 -8.84 10.74
N SER A 180 2.75 -8.12 11.86
CA SER A 180 1.56 -7.92 12.69
C SER A 180 1.27 -6.44 12.89
N TYR A 181 0.00 -6.16 13.21
CA TYR A 181 -0.48 -4.81 13.45
C TYR A 181 -1.26 -4.77 14.75
N SER A 182 -1.27 -3.61 15.39
CA SER A 182 -2.22 -3.27 16.45
C SER A 182 -2.61 -1.81 16.33
N VAL A 183 -3.83 -1.49 16.73
CA VAL A 183 -4.37 -0.13 16.72
C VAL A 183 -4.67 0.28 18.14
N ARG A 184 -4.36 1.53 18.48
CA ARG A 184 -4.68 2.09 19.79
C ARG A 184 -5.04 3.56 19.66
N ASN A 185 -5.98 4.01 20.50
CA ASN A 185 -6.38 5.40 20.60
C ASN A 185 -5.31 6.24 21.30
N CYS A 186 -5.28 7.52 21.01
CA CYS A 186 -4.57 8.54 21.76
C CYS A 186 -5.53 9.30 22.64
N LYS A 187 -5.00 10.06 23.60
CA LYS A 187 -5.81 11.05 24.30
C LYS A 187 -6.36 12.08 23.31
N PRO A 188 -7.56 12.60 23.52
CA PRO A 188 -8.11 13.66 22.68
C PRO A 188 -7.10 14.80 22.50
N THR A 189 -6.90 15.22 21.26
CA THR A 189 -5.98 16.29 20.91
C THR A 189 -6.70 17.34 20.08
N LYS A 190 -6.42 18.62 20.36
CA LYS A 190 -6.96 19.70 19.55
C LYS A 190 -6.20 19.80 18.24
N VAL A 191 -6.92 19.72 17.14
CA VAL A 191 -6.39 19.96 15.79
C VAL A 191 -7.10 21.19 15.22
N ASP A 192 -6.43 21.96 14.37
CA ASP A 192 -7.07 23.11 13.72
C ASP A 192 -8.27 22.63 12.89
N LYS A 193 -9.46 23.18 13.20
CA LYS A 193 -10.72 22.84 12.51
C LYS A 193 -10.63 22.99 10.98
N LYS A 194 -9.72 23.84 10.49
CA LYS A 194 -9.51 24.00 9.05
C LYS A 194 -8.92 22.75 8.39
N LEU A 195 -8.22 21.92 9.16
CA LEU A 195 -7.62 20.66 8.70
C LEU A 195 -8.60 19.48 8.81
N LEU A 196 -9.63 19.60 9.66
CA LEU A 196 -10.62 18.54 9.94
C LEU A 196 -11.89 18.71 9.08
N LYS A 197 -11.72 19.11 7.83
CA LYS A 197 -12.84 19.18 6.89
C LYS A 197 -13.22 17.79 6.41
N GLU A 198 -14.49 17.60 6.15
CA GLU A 198 -14.98 16.44 5.39
C GLU A 198 -14.23 16.35 4.07
N VAL A 199 -13.94 15.13 3.66
CA VAL A 199 -13.22 14.82 2.42
C VAL A 199 -14.06 13.87 1.58
N ASP A 200 -14.01 14.04 0.29
CA ASP A 200 -14.55 13.09 -0.66
C ASP A 200 -13.54 11.95 -0.81
N LEU A 201 -13.73 10.88 -0.01
CA LEU A 201 -12.83 9.73 0.02
C LEU A 201 -12.85 8.99 -1.32
N GLU A 202 -14.02 8.85 -1.95
CA GLU A 202 -14.14 8.20 -3.25
C GLU A 202 -13.34 8.94 -4.33
N ALA A 203 -13.47 10.26 -4.43
CA ALA A 203 -12.70 11.06 -5.37
C ALA A 203 -11.19 10.96 -5.09
N MET A 204 -10.78 10.93 -3.81
CA MET A 204 -9.37 10.75 -3.43
C MET A 204 -8.84 9.38 -3.87
N VAL A 205 -9.62 8.32 -3.73
CA VAL A 205 -9.24 6.95 -4.14
C VAL A 205 -9.21 6.85 -5.67
N ARG A 206 -10.24 7.34 -6.35
CA ARG A 206 -10.31 7.34 -7.84
C ARG A 206 -9.10 8.04 -8.47
N ALA A 207 -8.65 9.13 -7.87
CA ALA A 207 -7.45 9.85 -8.34
C ALA A 207 -6.15 9.04 -8.26
N GLN A 208 -6.14 7.89 -7.56
CA GLN A 208 -4.99 6.99 -7.43
C GLN A 208 -5.07 5.77 -8.35
N ILE A 209 -6.20 5.55 -9.01
CA ILE A 209 -6.42 4.42 -9.90
C ILE A 209 -6.06 4.85 -11.33
N LYS A 210 -5.28 4.01 -12.00
CA LYS A 210 -4.90 4.24 -13.38
C LYS A 210 -6.05 3.91 -14.33
N PRO A 211 -6.16 4.60 -15.49
CA PRO A 211 -7.12 4.27 -16.52
C PRO A 211 -6.86 2.87 -17.11
N TYR A 212 -7.89 2.32 -17.76
CA TYR A 212 -7.86 0.97 -18.33
C TYR A 212 -6.64 0.73 -19.23
N ASP A 213 -6.38 1.66 -20.17
CA ASP A 213 -5.30 1.51 -21.15
C ASP A 213 -3.90 1.42 -20.49
N GLU A 214 -3.65 2.23 -19.45
CA GLU A 214 -2.40 2.18 -18.71
C GLU A 214 -2.23 0.88 -17.92
N LEU A 215 -3.33 0.34 -17.38
CA LEU A 215 -3.35 -0.96 -16.68
C LEU A 215 -3.11 -2.11 -17.66
N GLU A 216 -3.67 -2.03 -18.87
CA GLU A 216 -3.46 -3.01 -19.92
C GLU A 216 -2.00 -3.02 -20.40
N GLU A 217 -1.38 -1.84 -20.56
CA GLU A 217 0.05 -1.75 -20.91
C GLU A 217 0.94 -2.37 -19.82
N GLU A 218 0.64 -2.14 -18.54
CA GLU A 218 1.39 -2.73 -17.43
C GLU A 218 1.23 -4.26 -17.36
N LEU A 219 0.01 -4.73 -17.58
CA LEU A 219 -0.28 -6.17 -17.65
C LEU A 219 0.50 -6.82 -18.79
N ASN A 220 0.44 -6.24 -20.00
CA ASN A 220 1.14 -6.77 -21.17
C ASN A 220 2.65 -6.81 -20.99
N LYS A 221 3.26 -5.82 -20.36
CA LYS A 221 4.68 -5.84 -20.00
C LYS A 221 5.00 -7.01 -19.07
N PHE A 222 4.20 -7.19 -18.03
CA PHE A 222 4.40 -8.30 -17.10
C PHE A 222 4.27 -9.67 -17.76
N LEU A 223 3.29 -9.86 -18.64
CA LEU A 223 3.08 -11.12 -19.35
C LEU A 223 4.24 -11.45 -20.31
N ASN A 224 4.77 -10.44 -21.01
CA ASN A 224 5.90 -10.63 -21.94
C ASN A 224 7.22 -10.92 -21.22
N GLU A 225 7.45 -10.33 -20.02
CA GLU A 225 8.64 -10.61 -19.20
C GLU A 225 8.61 -12.05 -18.64
N ASP A 226 7.45 -12.58 -18.29
CA ASP A 226 7.30 -13.97 -17.84
C ASP A 226 7.59 -14.98 -18.97
N ASP A 227 7.21 -14.67 -20.22
CA ASP A 227 7.47 -15.55 -21.39
C ASP A 227 8.97 -15.61 -21.72
N GLU A 228 9.74 -14.53 -21.51
CA GLU A 228 11.20 -14.51 -21.77
C GLU A 228 12.00 -15.31 -20.72
N ASP A 229 11.56 -15.34 -19.46
CA ASP A 229 12.24 -16.11 -18.39
C ASP A 229 12.05 -17.63 -18.54
N ASP A 230 10.96 -18.10 -19.17
CA ASP A 230 10.71 -19.52 -19.42
C ASP A 230 11.50 -20.06 -20.64
N GLU A 231 11.97 -19.20 -21.56
CA GLU A 231 12.77 -19.65 -22.74
C GLU A 231 14.27 -19.83 -22.45
N GLU A 232 14.83 -19.24 -21.37
CA GLU A 232 16.26 -19.36 -21.05
C GLU A 232 16.66 -20.65 -20.31
N ASP A 233 15.71 -21.47 -19.83
CA ASP A 233 16.02 -22.64 -18.96
C ASP A 233 16.10 -24.00 -19.73
N ASP A 234 15.94 -24.03 -21.06
CA ASP A 234 15.90 -25.29 -21.82
C ASP A 234 17.29 -25.79 -22.30
N ASP A 235 18.40 -25.11 -21.98
CA ASP A 235 19.75 -25.46 -22.41
C ASP A 235 20.75 -25.78 -21.28
N ALA A 236 20.30 -26.36 -20.17
CA ALA A 236 21.18 -26.86 -19.12
C ALA A 236 21.36 -28.37 -19.18
N PRO A 237 22.60 -28.89 -19.34
CA PRO A 237 22.85 -30.33 -19.50
C PRO A 237 22.51 -31.10 -18.22
N LYS A 238 21.61 -32.08 -18.34
CA LYS A 238 21.22 -33.02 -17.26
C LYS A 238 22.45 -33.74 -16.68
N LYS A 239 22.96 -33.29 -15.54
CA LYS A 239 23.95 -34.02 -14.74
C LYS A 239 23.27 -35.20 -14.05
N SER A 240 23.61 -36.41 -14.53
CA SER A 240 23.23 -37.67 -13.93
C SER A 240 23.77 -37.79 -12.50
N SER A 241 22.88 -37.77 -11.50
CA SER A 241 23.27 -38.08 -10.13
C SER A 241 23.38 -39.58 -9.91
N LYS A 242 24.62 -40.07 -9.84
CA LYS A 242 24.93 -41.41 -9.28
C LYS A 242 24.62 -41.42 -7.79
N LYS A 243 23.67 -42.30 -7.41
CA LYS A 243 23.38 -42.65 -6.03
C LYS A 243 24.50 -43.53 -5.50
N ASP A 244 25.32 -43.02 -4.61
CA ASP A 244 26.19 -43.84 -3.76
C ASP A 244 25.46 -44.24 -2.48
N LYS A 245 25.10 -45.54 -2.39
CA LYS A 245 24.62 -46.21 -1.20
C LYS A 245 25.78 -46.42 -0.24
N LYS A 246 25.88 -45.65 0.83
CA LYS A 246 26.78 -45.96 1.96
C LYS A 246 26.01 -46.71 3.08
N LYS A 247 26.34 -48.03 3.16
CA LYS A 247 25.92 -48.93 4.25
C LYS A 247 26.46 -48.41 5.58
N LYS A 248 25.61 -48.16 6.56
CA LYS A 248 25.99 -48.02 7.98
C LYS A 248 26.01 -49.37 8.64
N LYS A 249 27.20 -49.84 9.02
CA LYS A 249 27.43 -50.98 9.94
C LYS A 249 27.07 -50.55 11.38
N LYS A 250 26.21 -51.39 12.01
CA LYS A 250 26.03 -51.41 13.45
C LYS A 250 27.27 -51.94 14.13
N LYS A 251 27.73 -51.28 15.19
CA LYS A 251 28.57 -51.91 16.22
C LYS A 251 27.83 -51.75 17.55
N HIS A 252 27.52 -52.90 18.14
CA HIS A 252 27.23 -53.15 19.54
C HIS A 252 28.53 -53.10 20.32
N GLY A 253 28.49 -52.69 21.56
CA GLY A 253 29.56 -52.74 22.51
C GLY A 253 29.09 -52.26 23.88
N ASP A 254 28.87 -53.23 24.70
CA ASP A 254 28.59 -53.15 26.14
C ASP A 254 29.66 -52.36 26.93
N ILE A 255 29.26 -51.62 27.90
CA ILE A 255 29.50 -51.72 29.34
C ILE A 255 28.78 -50.55 30.01
#